data_563e90e0ac7cb9fbff816e6988d41c27
#
_entry.id   563e90e0ac7cb9fbff816e6988d41c27
#
_cell.length_a   1.000
_cell.length_b   1.000
_cell.length_c   1.000
_cell.angle_alpha   90.00
_cell.angle_beta   90.00
_cell.angle_gamma   90.00
#
_symmetry.space_group_name_H-M   'P 1'
#
loop_
_entity.id
_entity.type
_entity.pdbx_description
1 polymer ?
#
loop_
_entity_poly.entity_id
_entity_poly.type
_entity_poly.pdbx_seq_one_letter_code
_entity_poly.pdbx_strand_id
1 'polypeptide(L)'
;MKNYIRLFTALLLLPFLINCCTKTKNNPEFQQALQNGQLANEGFNRCNRFVKDWLKHADPETGLIPRNLANSKEFWNAKDAAADNYPFMVLTAAITNQELFNGTMHDMLVAETNLTSRLGNLPDTYSFSKNGFLNEALDTAAILFGASEYVKDGLLPLTEWLGESPWSDRMIGILDDIWHYASVSTPFGKIPSENVELNGELMQVLSRMYWMTGDEKYLEWATRLADYYLLGNHHPTRDFAALRLRDHGCEVISGLCEVYVMAHFAAPQKKKAYEKPLNEMLHRILKTGANHHGMFYNVINPQTGEAINARLADTWGYTYNGYYSVFLLDNIEAYRNAVLTVLNNLNVYENYDWENNSADGYADAIESALNLYAREPAAQAAEWIDSEIQIMWHMQDSAFSNRARKWTNSGVIEGWHGDGNFARTTIMYNLWKTQGTTIEPWRKDVIYGAFYKDGKLQIVLKSEKAWKGKLKFDVPRHRVNMNLPIDYTRINQ
;
A
#
# COMPACT_ATOMS: atom_id res chain seq x y z
N MET A 1 45.87 38.37 -28.32
CA MET A 1 44.71 39.01 -27.63
C MET A 1 43.53 38.05 -27.48
N LYS A 2 43.73 36.79 -27.12
CA LYS A 2 42.62 35.83 -26.92
C LYS A 2 42.61 35.13 -25.55
N ASN A 3 43.53 35.43 -24.64
CA ASN A 3 43.69 34.71 -23.37
C ASN A 3 43.34 35.54 -22.13
N TYR A 4 42.88 36.78 -22.25
CA TYR A 4 42.55 37.64 -21.10
C TYR A 4 41.05 37.73 -20.80
N ILE A 5 40.16 37.25 -21.70
CA ILE A 5 38.70 37.34 -21.49
C ILE A 5 38.14 36.16 -20.66
N ARG A 6 38.87 35.05 -20.53
CA ARG A 6 38.39 33.87 -19.76
C ARG A 6 38.64 33.97 -18.25
N LEU A 7 39.53 34.83 -17.77
CA LEU A 7 39.82 34.98 -16.33
C LEU A 7 38.84 35.94 -15.63
N PHE A 8 38.26 36.89 -16.37
CA PHE A 8 37.33 37.86 -15.77
C PHE A 8 35.90 37.35 -15.58
N THR A 9 35.47 36.35 -16.31
CA THR A 9 34.13 35.76 -16.17
C THR A 9 34.02 34.78 -14.99
N ALA A 10 35.14 34.19 -14.58
CA ALA A 10 35.15 33.27 -13.42
C ALA A 10 35.12 34.00 -12.07
N LEU A 11 35.69 35.22 -12.00
CA LEU A 11 35.74 36.00 -10.74
C LEU A 11 34.45 36.73 -10.42
N LEU A 12 33.58 37.00 -11.40
CA LEU A 12 32.28 37.65 -11.20
C LEU A 12 31.15 36.67 -10.79
N LEU A 13 31.34 35.36 -10.97
CA LEU A 13 30.36 34.34 -10.56
C LEU A 13 30.54 33.88 -9.12
N LEU A 14 31.71 34.04 -8.50
CA LEU A 14 31.95 33.62 -7.11
C LEU A 14 31.09 34.38 -6.07
N PRO A 15 30.92 35.71 -6.11
CA PRO A 15 30.05 36.39 -5.14
C PRO A 15 28.56 36.13 -5.36
N PHE A 16 28.13 35.77 -6.57
CA PHE A 16 26.75 35.41 -6.85
C PHE A 16 26.37 34.02 -6.30
N LEU A 17 27.28 33.07 -6.31
CA LEU A 17 27.07 31.74 -5.73
C LEU A 17 27.06 31.78 -4.20
N ILE A 18 27.88 32.63 -3.57
CA ILE A 18 27.89 32.78 -2.10
C ILE A 18 26.63 33.50 -1.58
N ASN A 19 26.11 34.48 -2.33
CA ASN A 19 24.87 35.17 -1.99
C ASN A 19 23.62 34.30 -2.23
N CYS A 20 23.64 33.33 -3.14
CA CYS A 20 22.58 32.39 -3.35
C CYS A 20 22.45 31.37 -2.16
N CYS A 21 23.61 30.89 -1.65
CA CYS A 21 23.65 29.97 -0.51
C CYS A 21 23.19 30.59 0.81
N THR A 22 23.40 31.90 1.03
CA THR A 22 22.97 32.57 2.28
C THR A 22 21.48 32.94 2.27
N LYS A 23 20.90 33.26 1.13
CA LYS A 23 19.46 33.53 1.00
C LYS A 23 18.59 32.25 1.15
N THR A 24 19.09 31.10 0.75
CA THR A 24 18.38 29.82 0.88
C THR A 24 18.30 29.32 2.31
N LYS A 25 19.28 29.61 3.18
CA LYS A 25 19.28 29.18 4.59
C LYS A 25 18.18 29.81 5.44
N ASN A 26 17.66 30.96 5.06
CA ASN A 26 16.60 31.66 5.81
C ASN A 26 15.20 31.50 5.15
N ASN A 27 15.05 30.64 4.15
CA ASN A 27 13.75 30.37 3.53
C ASN A 27 12.99 29.35 4.40
N PRO A 28 11.78 29.67 4.89
CA PRO A 28 10.97 28.76 5.72
C PRO A 28 10.69 27.42 5.01
N GLU A 29 10.40 27.42 3.71
CA GLU A 29 10.14 26.21 2.92
C GLU A 29 11.38 25.30 2.88
N PHE A 30 12.58 25.90 2.79
CA PHE A 30 13.84 25.16 2.84
C PHE A 30 14.04 24.49 4.23
N GLN A 31 13.76 25.21 5.30
CA GLN A 31 13.86 24.66 6.64
C GLN A 31 12.83 23.53 6.88
N GLN A 32 11.60 23.74 6.43
CA GLN A 32 10.55 22.71 6.50
C GLN A 32 10.92 21.46 5.69
N ALA A 33 11.43 21.64 4.46
CA ALA A 33 11.91 20.52 3.65
C ALA A 33 13.04 19.74 4.32
N LEU A 34 13.96 20.45 5.00
CA LEU A 34 15.04 19.81 5.73
C LEU A 34 14.53 19.04 6.97
N GLN A 35 13.55 19.59 7.70
CA GLN A 35 12.88 18.88 8.80
C GLN A 35 12.14 17.65 8.30
N ASN A 36 11.38 17.78 7.22
CA ASN A 36 10.72 16.65 6.57
C ASN A 36 11.72 15.58 6.14
N GLY A 37 12.87 15.99 5.61
CA GLY A 37 13.96 15.08 5.27
C GLY A 37 14.57 14.37 6.47
N GLN A 38 14.63 15.01 7.64
CA GLN A 38 15.04 14.35 8.88
C GLN A 38 14.07 13.27 9.33
N LEU A 39 12.76 13.56 9.27
CA LEU A 39 11.71 12.58 9.55
C LEU A 39 11.77 11.39 8.59
N ALA A 40 11.89 11.65 7.28
CA ALA A 40 12.02 10.59 6.30
C ALA A 40 13.27 9.73 6.49
N ASN A 41 14.40 10.35 6.85
CA ASN A 41 15.63 9.63 7.14
C ASN A 41 15.48 8.73 8.38
N GLU A 42 14.81 9.21 9.44
CA GLU A 42 14.46 8.41 10.61
C GLU A 42 13.58 7.23 10.20
N GLY A 43 12.52 7.46 9.42
CA GLY A 43 11.64 6.41 8.94
C GLY A 43 12.38 5.34 8.12
N PHE A 44 13.27 5.72 7.18
CA PHE A 44 14.08 4.74 6.45
C PHE A 44 15.05 3.96 7.36
N ASN A 45 15.59 4.59 8.41
CA ASN A 45 16.37 3.84 9.41
C ASN A 45 15.52 2.80 10.14
N ARG A 46 14.25 3.12 10.43
CA ARG A 46 13.30 2.20 11.08
C ARG A 46 12.94 1.03 10.17
N CYS A 47 12.70 1.28 8.88
CA CYS A 47 12.50 0.23 7.88
C CYS A 47 13.75 -0.68 7.76
N ASN A 48 14.95 -0.11 7.77
CA ASN A 48 16.19 -0.91 7.75
C ASN A 48 16.36 -1.77 9.02
N ARG A 49 15.92 -1.29 10.20
CA ARG A 49 15.88 -2.11 11.41
C ARG A 49 14.92 -3.27 11.28
N PHE A 50 13.72 -3.03 10.73
CA PHE A 50 12.75 -4.08 10.43
C PHE A 50 13.37 -5.16 9.54
N VAL A 51 13.92 -4.80 8.39
CA VAL A 51 14.56 -5.77 7.47
C VAL A 51 15.68 -6.54 8.15
N LYS A 52 16.62 -5.83 8.80
CA LYS A 52 17.77 -6.45 9.46
C LYS A 52 17.35 -7.44 10.54
N ASP A 53 16.32 -7.13 11.30
CA ASP A 53 15.93 -7.94 12.44
C ASP A 53 15.08 -9.14 12.00
N TRP A 54 14.21 -8.99 11.01
CA TRP A 54 13.48 -10.13 10.43
C TRP A 54 14.39 -11.13 9.70
N LEU A 55 15.41 -10.65 9.00
CA LEU A 55 16.40 -11.55 8.35
C LEU A 55 17.14 -12.47 9.33
N LYS A 56 17.23 -12.13 10.61
CA LYS A 56 17.78 -13.03 11.64
C LYS A 56 16.91 -14.26 11.92
N HIS A 57 15.65 -14.18 11.50
CA HIS A 57 14.66 -15.24 11.70
C HIS A 57 14.34 -16.00 10.41
N ALA A 58 14.97 -15.62 9.30
CA ALA A 58 14.89 -16.41 8.07
C ALA A 58 15.42 -17.83 8.31
N ASP A 59 14.73 -18.80 7.73
CA ASP A 59 15.16 -20.20 7.79
C ASP A 59 16.52 -20.37 7.09
N PRO A 60 17.53 -20.97 7.74
CA PRO A 60 18.89 -21.00 7.21
C PRO A 60 19.06 -21.87 5.95
N GLU A 61 18.16 -22.81 5.70
CA GLU A 61 18.22 -23.71 4.53
C GLU A 61 17.52 -23.09 3.31
N THR A 62 16.38 -22.46 3.53
CA THR A 62 15.55 -21.92 2.43
C THR A 62 15.69 -20.40 2.24
N GLY A 63 16.14 -19.68 3.27
CA GLY A 63 16.16 -18.22 3.28
C GLY A 63 14.78 -17.56 3.47
N LEU A 64 13.70 -18.34 3.55
CA LEU A 64 12.34 -17.81 3.71
C LEU A 64 12.08 -17.33 5.14
N ILE A 65 11.32 -16.25 5.31
CA ILE A 65 10.90 -15.80 6.62
C ILE A 65 9.67 -16.59 7.11
N PRO A 66 9.57 -16.86 8.44
CA PRO A 66 8.41 -17.55 8.98
C PRO A 66 7.17 -16.67 8.97
N ARG A 67 5.99 -17.30 9.04
CA ARG A 67 4.70 -16.62 9.18
C ARG A 67 4.66 -15.67 10.37
N ASN A 68 5.08 -16.13 11.55
CA ASN A 68 5.27 -15.31 12.73
C ASN A 68 6.31 -15.93 13.68
N LEU A 69 6.72 -15.17 14.69
CA LEU A 69 7.77 -15.61 15.61
C LEU A 69 7.23 -16.23 16.92
N ALA A 70 5.92 -16.17 17.16
CA ALA A 70 5.31 -16.67 18.38
C ALA A 70 4.78 -18.11 18.25
N ASN A 71 3.86 -18.35 17.32
CA ASN A 71 3.09 -19.59 17.25
C ASN A 71 3.30 -20.37 15.93
N SER A 72 3.82 -19.74 14.90
CA SER A 72 3.89 -20.28 13.55
C SER A 72 5.23 -19.99 12.87
N LYS A 73 6.32 -20.10 13.64
CA LYS A 73 7.70 -19.94 13.14
C LYS A 73 8.22 -21.14 12.35
N GLU A 74 7.46 -22.24 12.32
CA GLU A 74 7.83 -23.49 11.66
C GLU A 74 7.41 -23.55 10.20
N PHE A 75 6.75 -22.51 9.70
CA PHE A 75 6.30 -22.47 8.31
C PHE A 75 6.22 -21.05 7.74
N TRP A 76 6.38 -20.99 6.44
CA TRP A 76 6.07 -19.85 5.58
C TRP A 76 4.67 -20.02 4.98
N ASN A 77 3.96 -18.91 4.72
CA ASN A 77 2.69 -18.91 4.01
C ASN A 77 2.56 -17.70 3.07
N ALA A 78 1.70 -17.84 2.07
CA ALA A 78 1.47 -16.79 1.08
C ALA A 78 0.76 -15.57 1.68
N LYS A 79 -0.27 -15.78 2.48
CA LYS A 79 -1.17 -14.73 2.93
C LYS A 79 -0.61 -13.79 4.03
N ASP A 80 0.43 -14.18 4.75
CA ASP A 80 1.03 -13.34 5.80
C ASP A 80 2.52 -13.07 5.48
N ALA A 81 3.35 -14.13 5.36
CA ALA A 81 4.79 -13.97 5.16
C ALA A 81 5.12 -13.32 3.81
N ALA A 82 4.45 -13.75 2.74
CA ALA A 82 4.68 -13.25 1.40
C ALA A 82 3.86 -11.99 1.08
N ALA A 83 2.63 -11.87 1.58
CA ALA A 83 1.78 -10.73 1.31
C ALA A 83 2.24 -9.47 2.05
N ASP A 84 2.55 -9.58 3.34
CA ASP A 84 2.74 -8.41 4.18
C ASP A 84 4.20 -8.13 4.54
N ASN A 85 4.99 -9.12 4.96
CA ASN A 85 6.34 -8.85 5.45
C ASN A 85 7.39 -8.76 4.33
N TYR A 86 7.46 -9.77 3.48
CA TYR A 86 8.49 -9.86 2.43
C TYR A 86 8.48 -8.67 1.45
N PRO A 87 7.34 -8.19 0.95
CA PRO A 87 7.33 -7.11 -0.05
C PRO A 87 7.91 -5.81 0.49
N PHE A 88 7.69 -5.52 1.77
CA PHE A 88 8.18 -4.29 2.39
C PHE A 88 9.65 -4.41 2.84
N MET A 89 10.17 -5.62 2.99
CA MET A 89 11.60 -5.88 3.02
C MET A 89 12.24 -5.58 1.66
N VAL A 90 11.61 -6.02 0.56
CA VAL A 90 12.06 -5.77 -0.82
C VAL A 90 12.05 -4.27 -1.13
N LEU A 91 10.95 -3.57 -0.86
CA LEU A 91 10.84 -2.12 -1.10
C LEU A 91 11.86 -1.32 -0.28
N THR A 92 12.01 -1.67 1.00
CA THR A 92 13.05 -1.05 1.84
C THR A 92 14.44 -1.23 1.23
N ALA A 93 14.77 -2.45 0.82
CA ALA A 93 16.06 -2.75 0.20
C ALA A 93 16.24 -2.04 -1.14
N ALA A 94 15.22 -2.02 -2.00
CA ALA A 94 15.23 -1.32 -3.29
C ALA A 94 15.52 0.19 -3.15
N ILE A 95 15.06 0.81 -2.06
CA ILE A 95 15.29 2.22 -1.80
C ILE A 95 16.63 2.46 -1.11
N THR A 96 17.02 1.59 -0.14
CA THR A 96 18.10 1.91 0.79
C THR A 96 19.35 1.05 0.64
N ASN A 97 19.27 -0.15 0.04
CA ASN A 97 20.38 -1.10 -0.03
C ASN A 97 20.31 -2.01 -1.27
N GLN A 98 20.92 -1.56 -2.36
CA GLN A 98 20.90 -2.26 -3.65
C GLN A 98 21.59 -3.65 -3.62
N GLU A 99 22.58 -3.86 -2.74
CA GLU A 99 23.22 -5.17 -2.57
C GLU A 99 22.24 -6.18 -1.99
N LEU A 100 21.54 -5.80 -0.94
CA LEU A 100 20.50 -6.62 -0.32
C LEU A 100 19.33 -6.88 -1.29
N PHE A 101 18.92 -5.86 -2.05
CA PHE A 101 17.85 -5.97 -3.04
C PHE A 101 18.17 -6.97 -4.15
N ASN A 102 19.36 -6.85 -4.77
CA ASN A 102 19.78 -7.70 -5.87
C ASN A 102 20.27 -9.10 -5.42
N GLY A 103 20.60 -9.27 -4.15
CA GLY A 103 21.01 -10.55 -3.54
C GLY A 103 19.86 -11.19 -2.77
N THR A 104 19.89 -11.08 -1.45
CA THR A 104 18.99 -11.81 -0.53
C THR A 104 17.50 -11.67 -0.88
N MET A 105 17.03 -10.48 -1.28
CA MET A 105 15.61 -10.31 -1.62
C MET A 105 15.23 -11.08 -2.89
N HIS A 106 16.09 -11.08 -3.89
CA HIS A 106 15.89 -11.85 -5.11
C HIS A 106 16.00 -13.36 -4.84
N ASP A 107 16.97 -13.79 -4.04
CA ASP A 107 17.16 -15.20 -3.68
C ASP A 107 15.93 -15.75 -2.92
N MET A 108 15.32 -14.94 -2.04
CA MET A 108 14.07 -15.29 -1.37
C MET A 108 12.91 -15.49 -2.34
N LEU A 109 12.79 -14.66 -3.40
CA LEU A 109 11.77 -14.87 -4.44
C LEU A 109 11.99 -16.18 -5.19
N VAL A 110 13.24 -16.48 -5.54
CA VAL A 110 13.60 -17.74 -6.23
C VAL A 110 13.28 -18.94 -5.35
N ALA A 111 13.64 -18.89 -4.06
CA ALA A 111 13.35 -19.96 -3.11
C ALA A 111 11.82 -20.13 -2.91
N GLU A 112 11.09 -19.03 -2.72
CA GLU A 112 9.63 -19.03 -2.61
C GLU A 112 9.02 -19.72 -3.83
N THR A 113 9.34 -19.23 -5.03
CA THR A 113 8.79 -19.77 -6.27
C THR A 113 9.05 -21.27 -6.44
N ASN A 114 10.26 -21.72 -6.15
CA ASN A 114 10.66 -23.13 -6.35
C ASN A 114 10.09 -24.07 -5.28
N LEU A 115 9.96 -23.62 -4.04
CA LEU A 115 9.61 -24.47 -2.90
C LEU A 115 8.11 -24.50 -2.61
N THR A 116 7.41 -23.39 -2.89
CA THR A 116 6.02 -23.21 -2.44
C THR A 116 4.99 -23.41 -3.54
N SER A 117 5.37 -23.31 -4.82
CA SER A 117 4.45 -23.49 -5.94
C SER A 117 3.95 -24.93 -6.00
N ARG A 118 2.65 -25.13 -5.74
CA ARG A 118 2.02 -26.45 -5.65
C ARG A 118 0.99 -26.75 -6.73
N LEU A 119 0.21 -25.75 -7.11
CA LEU A 119 -0.74 -25.80 -8.23
C LEU A 119 -0.25 -24.84 -9.32
N GLY A 120 0.58 -25.32 -10.25
CA GLY A 120 1.26 -24.42 -11.17
C GLY A 120 2.10 -23.41 -10.39
N ASN A 121 1.82 -22.10 -10.59
CA ASN A 121 2.50 -21.03 -9.87
C ASN A 121 1.86 -20.68 -8.50
N LEU A 122 0.73 -21.31 -8.13
CA LEU A 122 0.04 -20.97 -6.88
C LEU A 122 0.81 -21.49 -5.66
N PRO A 123 1.19 -20.60 -4.73
CA PRO A 123 1.94 -20.98 -3.54
C PRO A 123 1.05 -21.63 -2.48
N ASP A 124 1.55 -22.68 -1.84
CA ASP A 124 0.95 -23.29 -0.67
C ASP A 124 1.87 -23.16 0.54
N THR A 125 1.35 -23.36 1.73
CA THR A 125 2.08 -23.25 3.00
C THR A 125 3.23 -24.28 3.06
N TYR A 126 4.45 -23.77 3.25
CA TYR A 126 5.67 -24.57 3.30
C TYR A 126 6.18 -24.72 4.74
N SER A 127 6.40 -25.96 5.17
CA SER A 127 6.95 -26.27 6.49
C SER A 127 8.46 -26.47 6.42
N PHE A 128 9.21 -25.72 7.21
CA PHE A 128 10.66 -25.82 7.31
C PHE A 128 11.09 -27.18 7.87
N SER A 129 10.43 -27.65 8.93
CA SER A 129 10.76 -28.94 9.57
C SER A 129 10.45 -30.16 8.71
N LYS A 130 9.46 -30.07 7.81
CA LYS A 130 9.12 -31.14 6.87
C LYS A 130 9.93 -31.09 5.58
N ASN A 131 10.56 -29.95 5.31
CA ASN A 131 11.17 -29.61 4.02
C ASN A 131 10.17 -29.85 2.86
N GLY A 132 8.95 -29.33 3.00
CA GLY A 132 7.84 -29.57 2.07
C GLY A 132 6.54 -28.90 2.53
N PHE A 133 5.44 -29.22 1.87
CA PHE A 133 4.14 -28.62 2.19
C PHE A 133 3.66 -28.99 3.60
N LEU A 134 3.07 -28.03 4.31
CA LEU A 134 2.58 -28.22 5.68
C LEU A 134 1.52 -29.32 5.74
N ASN A 135 0.58 -29.35 4.81
CA ASN A 135 -0.50 -30.32 4.70
C ASN A 135 -0.29 -31.25 3.48
N GLU A 136 -0.47 -32.55 3.66
CA GLU A 136 -0.40 -33.51 2.55
C GLU A 136 -1.59 -33.35 1.60
N ALA A 137 -2.81 -33.14 2.16
CA ALA A 137 -4.02 -32.92 1.39
C ALA A 137 -4.00 -31.52 0.74
N LEU A 138 -4.41 -31.46 -0.52
CA LEU A 138 -4.53 -30.23 -1.27
C LEU A 138 -5.81 -29.49 -0.84
N ASP A 139 -5.66 -28.23 -0.41
CA ASP A 139 -6.77 -27.31 -0.16
C ASP A 139 -6.71 -26.17 -1.19
N THR A 140 -7.40 -26.39 -2.31
CA THR A 140 -7.43 -25.39 -3.40
C THR A 140 -8.02 -24.06 -2.97
N ALA A 141 -9.01 -24.06 -2.09
CA ALA A 141 -9.63 -22.82 -1.61
C ALA A 141 -8.64 -22.00 -0.77
N ALA A 142 -7.90 -22.63 0.15
CA ALA A 142 -6.87 -21.98 0.94
C ALA A 142 -5.70 -21.48 0.09
N ILE A 143 -5.31 -22.25 -0.93
CA ILE A 143 -4.26 -21.86 -1.87
C ILE A 143 -4.67 -20.63 -2.69
N LEU A 144 -5.89 -20.64 -3.26
CA LEU A 144 -6.40 -19.49 -4.03
C LEU A 144 -6.51 -18.23 -3.16
N PHE A 145 -6.96 -18.39 -1.91
CA PHE A 145 -7.05 -17.27 -0.97
C PHE A 145 -5.66 -16.69 -0.64
N GLY A 146 -4.70 -17.53 -0.25
CA GLY A 146 -3.35 -17.06 0.02
C GLY A 146 -2.64 -16.46 -1.21
N ALA A 147 -2.96 -16.96 -2.41
CA ALA A 147 -2.44 -16.42 -3.66
C ALA A 147 -3.03 -15.02 -3.97
N SER A 148 -4.33 -14.78 -3.68
CA SER A 148 -4.96 -13.46 -3.89
C SER A 148 -4.38 -12.40 -2.96
N GLU A 149 -4.18 -12.72 -1.68
CA GLU A 149 -3.47 -11.89 -0.72
C GLU A 149 -2.06 -11.52 -1.20
N TYR A 150 -1.29 -12.53 -1.62
CA TYR A 150 0.08 -12.32 -2.09
C TYR A 150 0.15 -11.43 -3.33
N VAL A 151 -0.75 -11.59 -4.31
CA VAL A 151 -0.74 -10.72 -5.50
C VAL A 151 -1.22 -9.32 -5.18
N LYS A 152 -2.23 -9.14 -4.30
CA LYS A 152 -2.79 -7.81 -4.00
C LYS A 152 -1.89 -7.04 -3.03
N ASP A 153 -1.56 -7.62 -1.88
CA ASP A 153 -0.88 -6.90 -0.81
C ASP A 153 0.65 -6.86 -1.00
N GLY A 154 1.20 -7.90 -1.64
CA GLY A 154 2.63 -8.03 -1.83
C GLY A 154 3.14 -7.66 -3.21
N LEU A 155 2.75 -8.41 -4.24
CA LEU A 155 3.36 -8.30 -5.56
C LEU A 155 2.88 -7.09 -6.36
N LEU A 156 1.65 -6.64 -6.16
CA LEU A 156 1.12 -5.46 -6.84
C LEU A 156 1.88 -4.18 -6.46
N PRO A 157 2.08 -3.82 -5.18
CA PRO A 157 2.88 -2.64 -4.84
C PRO A 157 4.34 -2.76 -5.28
N LEU A 158 4.92 -3.96 -5.29
CA LEU A 158 6.25 -4.18 -5.87
C LEU A 158 6.27 -3.91 -7.37
N THR A 159 5.27 -4.40 -8.11
CA THR A 159 5.17 -4.20 -9.55
C THR A 159 4.93 -2.72 -9.90
N GLU A 160 4.08 -2.04 -9.14
CA GLU A 160 3.85 -0.61 -9.32
C GLU A 160 5.11 0.23 -9.06
N TRP A 161 5.95 -0.18 -8.11
CA TRP A 161 7.20 0.52 -7.78
C TRP A 161 8.35 0.18 -8.72
N LEU A 162 8.55 -1.11 -9.01
CA LEU A 162 9.70 -1.61 -9.75
C LEU A 162 9.48 -1.62 -11.28
N GLY A 163 8.21 -1.70 -11.75
CA GLY A 163 7.88 -1.99 -13.14
C GLY A 163 8.13 -3.45 -13.48
N GLU A 164 8.48 -3.72 -14.74
CA GLU A 164 8.88 -5.07 -15.18
C GLU A 164 10.07 -5.60 -14.36
N SER A 165 9.87 -6.72 -13.72
CA SER A 165 10.81 -7.30 -12.75
C SER A 165 10.47 -8.76 -12.47
N PRO A 166 11.37 -9.53 -11.83
CA PRO A 166 11.05 -10.90 -11.41
C PRO A 166 9.79 -11.01 -10.52
N TRP A 167 9.48 -9.97 -9.75
CA TRP A 167 8.25 -9.91 -8.93
C TRP A 167 7.00 -9.72 -9.78
N SER A 168 7.05 -8.89 -10.83
CA SER A 168 5.94 -8.76 -11.78
C SER A 168 5.69 -10.06 -12.55
N ASP A 169 6.75 -10.77 -12.95
CA ASP A 169 6.64 -12.07 -13.61
C ASP A 169 5.99 -13.10 -12.68
N ARG A 170 6.39 -13.11 -11.40
CA ARG A 170 5.77 -13.97 -10.38
C ARG A 170 4.28 -13.66 -10.22
N MET A 171 3.91 -12.38 -10.15
CA MET A 171 2.51 -11.96 -10.06
C MET A 171 1.68 -12.41 -11.26
N ILE A 172 2.19 -12.23 -12.46
CA ILE A 172 1.50 -12.64 -13.70
C ILE A 172 1.25 -14.15 -13.70
N GLY A 173 2.27 -14.95 -13.35
CA GLY A 173 2.14 -16.40 -13.27
C GLY A 173 1.09 -16.85 -12.25
N ILE A 174 1.04 -16.22 -11.07
CA ILE A 174 0.04 -16.52 -10.06
C ILE A 174 -1.36 -16.15 -10.56
N LEU A 175 -1.55 -14.96 -11.14
CA LEU A 175 -2.84 -14.53 -11.66
C LEU A 175 -3.38 -15.45 -12.76
N ASP A 176 -2.54 -15.89 -13.67
CA ASP A 176 -2.93 -16.82 -14.72
C ASP A 176 -3.41 -18.15 -14.15
N ASP A 177 -2.75 -18.66 -13.11
CA ASP A 177 -3.13 -19.91 -12.47
C ASP A 177 -4.35 -19.77 -11.54
N ILE A 178 -4.55 -18.63 -10.87
CA ILE A 178 -5.81 -18.36 -10.17
C ILE A 178 -6.99 -18.52 -11.14
N TRP A 179 -6.86 -18.00 -12.35
CA TRP A 179 -7.91 -18.10 -13.35
C TRP A 179 -8.01 -19.48 -14.00
N HIS A 180 -6.87 -20.15 -14.20
CA HIS A 180 -6.84 -21.54 -14.68
C HIS A 180 -7.61 -22.49 -13.76
N TYR A 181 -7.47 -22.32 -12.43
CA TYR A 181 -8.16 -23.12 -11.43
C TYR A 181 -9.53 -22.57 -11.02
N ALA A 182 -10.07 -21.55 -11.71
CA ALA A 182 -11.39 -21.00 -11.45
C ALA A 182 -12.48 -22.07 -11.66
N SER A 183 -13.22 -22.38 -10.58
CA SER A 183 -14.17 -23.51 -10.56
C SER A 183 -15.63 -23.09 -10.33
N VAL A 184 -15.88 -21.89 -9.80
CA VAL A 184 -17.22 -21.41 -9.46
C VAL A 184 -17.93 -20.96 -10.73
N SER A 185 -19.01 -21.68 -11.13
CA SER A 185 -19.80 -21.36 -12.33
C SER A 185 -20.83 -20.28 -12.00
N THR A 186 -20.85 -19.21 -12.77
CA THR A 186 -21.81 -18.11 -12.66
C THR A 186 -22.48 -17.84 -14.01
N PRO A 187 -23.60 -17.09 -14.06
CA PRO A 187 -24.20 -16.66 -15.33
C PRO A 187 -23.25 -15.82 -16.21
N PHE A 188 -22.17 -15.28 -15.63
CA PHE A 188 -21.19 -14.40 -16.29
C PHE A 188 -19.92 -15.14 -16.70
N GLY A 189 -19.81 -16.43 -16.42
CA GLY A 189 -18.65 -17.27 -16.62
C GLY A 189 -18.08 -17.79 -15.31
N LYS A 190 -16.95 -18.50 -15.37
CA LYS A 190 -16.30 -19.03 -14.16
C LYS A 190 -15.52 -17.94 -13.43
N ILE A 191 -15.61 -17.94 -12.11
CA ILE A 191 -14.82 -17.12 -11.19
C ILE A 191 -14.00 -18.00 -10.23
N PRO A 192 -12.91 -17.48 -9.64
CA PRO A 192 -12.04 -18.27 -8.78
C PRO A 192 -12.71 -18.78 -7.51
N SER A 193 -13.53 -17.97 -6.85
CA SER A 193 -14.10 -18.24 -5.55
C SER A 193 -15.42 -17.49 -5.32
N GLU A 194 -16.19 -17.90 -4.30
CA GLU A 194 -17.29 -17.12 -3.73
C GLU A 194 -16.82 -16.23 -2.56
N ASN A 195 -15.55 -16.33 -2.17
CA ASN A 195 -14.98 -15.52 -1.10
C ASN A 195 -14.96 -14.04 -1.51
N VAL A 196 -15.57 -13.20 -0.68
CA VAL A 196 -15.78 -11.76 -0.96
C VAL A 196 -14.48 -10.99 -1.00
N GLU A 197 -13.57 -11.28 -0.09
CA GLU A 197 -12.26 -10.68 0.02
C GLU A 197 -11.39 -11.02 -1.21
N LEU A 198 -11.19 -12.31 -1.49
CA LEU A 198 -10.45 -12.78 -2.66
C LEU A 198 -10.93 -12.10 -3.95
N ASN A 199 -12.23 -12.02 -4.16
CA ASN A 199 -12.79 -11.38 -5.35
C ASN A 199 -12.56 -9.87 -5.34
N GLY A 200 -12.65 -9.22 -4.18
CA GLY A 200 -12.37 -7.80 -4.00
C GLY A 200 -10.92 -7.45 -4.33
N GLU A 201 -9.99 -8.24 -3.82
CA GLU A 201 -8.55 -8.14 -4.12
C GLU A 201 -8.27 -8.32 -5.60
N LEU A 202 -8.80 -9.38 -6.19
CA LEU A 202 -8.61 -9.63 -7.63
C LEU A 202 -9.18 -8.49 -8.48
N MET A 203 -10.33 -7.92 -8.15
CA MET A 203 -10.86 -6.78 -8.89
C MET A 203 -9.90 -5.58 -8.89
N GLN A 204 -9.23 -5.30 -7.77
CA GLN A 204 -8.21 -4.26 -7.66
C GLN A 204 -6.98 -4.60 -8.51
N VAL A 205 -6.41 -5.81 -8.33
CA VAL A 205 -5.21 -6.24 -9.06
C VAL A 205 -5.46 -6.25 -10.56
N LEU A 206 -6.55 -6.86 -11.02
CA LEU A 206 -6.87 -6.99 -12.44
C LEU A 206 -7.11 -5.63 -13.11
N SER A 207 -7.76 -4.70 -12.41
CA SER A 207 -7.95 -3.33 -12.90
C SER A 207 -6.62 -2.63 -13.13
N ARG A 208 -5.68 -2.76 -12.18
CA ARG A 208 -4.35 -2.15 -12.29
C ARG A 208 -3.47 -2.86 -13.31
N MET A 209 -3.55 -4.19 -13.39
CA MET A 209 -2.84 -4.97 -14.43
C MET A 209 -3.30 -4.60 -15.84
N TYR A 210 -4.59 -4.39 -16.05
CA TYR A 210 -5.09 -3.91 -17.34
C TYR A 210 -4.44 -2.57 -17.74
N TRP A 211 -4.35 -1.62 -16.79
CA TRP A 211 -3.71 -0.34 -17.05
C TRP A 211 -2.20 -0.42 -17.29
N MET A 212 -1.52 -1.31 -16.60
CA MET A 212 -0.07 -1.49 -16.77
C MET A 212 0.30 -2.20 -18.07
N THR A 213 -0.54 -3.14 -18.52
CA THR A 213 -0.19 -4.06 -19.63
C THR A 213 -1.02 -3.86 -20.90
N GLY A 214 -2.25 -3.36 -20.79
CA GLY A 214 -3.21 -3.32 -21.89
C GLY A 214 -3.76 -4.69 -22.30
N ASP A 215 -3.51 -5.75 -21.50
CA ASP A 215 -3.99 -7.10 -21.82
C ASP A 215 -5.49 -7.24 -21.46
N GLU A 216 -6.29 -7.49 -22.50
CA GLU A 216 -7.76 -7.61 -22.41
C GLU A 216 -8.23 -8.72 -21.47
N LYS A 217 -7.42 -9.74 -21.19
CA LYS A 217 -7.79 -10.78 -20.23
C LYS A 217 -8.09 -10.21 -18.84
N TYR A 218 -7.34 -9.20 -18.40
CA TYR A 218 -7.54 -8.56 -17.10
C TYR A 218 -8.84 -7.75 -17.06
N LEU A 219 -9.18 -7.05 -18.14
CA LEU A 219 -10.46 -6.36 -18.29
C LEU A 219 -11.64 -7.35 -18.22
N GLU A 220 -11.53 -8.47 -18.96
CA GLU A 220 -12.55 -9.51 -18.96
C GLU A 220 -12.76 -10.11 -17.57
N TRP A 221 -11.69 -10.48 -16.91
CA TRP A 221 -11.74 -11.10 -15.59
C TRP A 221 -12.28 -10.15 -14.51
N ALA A 222 -11.82 -8.90 -14.49
CA ALA A 222 -12.31 -7.89 -13.55
C ALA A 222 -13.80 -7.59 -13.75
N THR A 223 -14.23 -7.41 -15.02
CA THR A 223 -15.66 -7.15 -15.30
C THR A 223 -16.54 -8.35 -15.01
N ARG A 224 -16.04 -9.59 -15.14
CA ARG A 224 -16.77 -10.80 -14.76
C ARG A 224 -17.06 -10.86 -13.27
N LEU A 225 -16.08 -10.50 -12.43
CA LEU A 225 -16.27 -10.38 -10.99
C LEU A 225 -17.25 -9.26 -10.63
N ALA A 226 -17.13 -8.09 -11.28
CA ALA A 226 -18.07 -6.99 -11.04
C ALA A 226 -19.51 -7.34 -11.50
N ASP A 227 -19.68 -8.05 -12.59
CA ASP A 227 -20.99 -8.57 -13.03
C ASP A 227 -21.63 -9.46 -11.96
N TYR A 228 -20.84 -10.35 -11.34
CA TYR A 228 -21.31 -11.25 -10.28
C TYR A 228 -21.91 -10.49 -9.10
N TYR A 229 -21.27 -9.38 -8.69
CA TYR A 229 -21.76 -8.56 -7.58
C TYR A 229 -22.83 -7.55 -7.99
N LEU A 230 -22.63 -6.81 -9.07
CA LEU A 230 -23.50 -5.68 -9.42
C LEU A 230 -24.72 -6.06 -10.27
N LEU A 231 -24.60 -7.10 -11.09
CA LEU A 231 -25.66 -7.54 -12.00
C LEU A 231 -26.25 -8.90 -11.59
N GLY A 232 -25.61 -9.62 -10.66
CA GLY A 232 -26.07 -10.89 -10.09
C GLY A 232 -26.86 -10.69 -8.80
N ASN A 233 -26.91 -11.77 -7.99
CA ASN A 233 -27.63 -11.84 -6.71
C ASN A 233 -26.66 -11.80 -5.51
N HIS A 234 -25.57 -11.02 -5.62
CA HIS A 234 -24.51 -10.93 -4.60
C HIS A 234 -24.15 -9.47 -4.29
N HIS A 235 -25.12 -8.58 -4.46
CA HIS A 235 -24.90 -7.16 -4.26
C HIS A 235 -24.64 -6.86 -2.76
N PRO A 236 -23.50 -6.18 -2.42
CA PRO A 236 -23.06 -6.08 -1.02
C PRO A 236 -24.07 -5.47 -0.05
N THR A 237 -24.91 -4.53 -0.51
CA THR A 237 -25.90 -3.89 0.36
C THR A 237 -27.34 -4.39 0.20
N ARG A 238 -27.64 -5.22 -0.81
CA ARG A 238 -28.95 -5.84 -0.97
C ARG A 238 -28.99 -7.24 -0.41
N ASP A 239 -27.93 -8.01 -0.66
CA ASP A 239 -27.95 -9.47 -0.50
C ASP A 239 -27.13 -9.95 0.72
N PHE A 240 -26.19 -9.13 1.25
CA PHE A 240 -25.40 -9.50 2.43
C PHE A 240 -26.18 -9.18 3.72
N ALA A 241 -26.25 -10.14 4.63
CA ALA A 241 -26.82 -9.94 5.97
C ALA A 241 -25.87 -9.13 6.88
N ALA A 242 -24.57 -9.22 6.63
CA ALA A 242 -23.52 -8.46 7.31
C ALA A 242 -22.52 -7.99 6.27
N LEU A 243 -22.22 -6.69 6.26
CA LEU A 243 -21.19 -6.10 5.42
C LEU A 243 -20.05 -5.62 6.33
N ARG A 244 -18.89 -6.21 6.13
CA ARG A 244 -17.66 -5.80 6.79
C ARG A 244 -17.05 -4.62 6.02
N LEU A 245 -16.79 -3.52 6.72
CA LEU A 245 -16.20 -2.29 6.16
C LEU A 245 -14.74 -2.11 6.59
N ARG A 246 -14.25 -3.03 7.39
CA ARG A 246 -12.87 -3.20 7.80
C ARG A 246 -12.20 -4.22 6.86
N ASP A 247 -10.89 -4.35 6.96
CA ASP A 247 -10.05 -5.41 6.40
C ASP A 247 -10.76 -6.77 6.29
N HIS A 248 -10.53 -7.52 5.24
CA HIS A 248 -11.26 -8.72 4.79
C HIS A 248 -12.70 -8.48 4.29
N GLY A 249 -13.12 -7.23 4.08
CA GLY A 249 -14.47 -6.94 3.60
C GLY A 249 -14.59 -5.62 2.85
N CYS A 250 -13.71 -4.66 3.10
CA CYS A 250 -13.67 -3.40 2.35
C CYS A 250 -13.13 -3.58 0.93
N GLU A 251 -12.41 -4.67 0.65
CA GLU A 251 -11.78 -4.96 -0.65
C GLU A 251 -12.81 -5.07 -1.77
N VAL A 252 -13.97 -5.66 -1.52
CA VAL A 252 -15.04 -5.74 -2.54
C VAL A 252 -15.56 -4.37 -2.93
N ILE A 253 -15.67 -3.44 -1.98
CA ILE A 253 -16.15 -2.07 -2.26
C ILE A 253 -15.10 -1.32 -3.09
N SER A 254 -13.85 -1.37 -2.67
CA SER A 254 -12.72 -0.76 -3.38
C SER A 254 -12.56 -1.37 -4.77
N GLY A 255 -12.59 -2.69 -4.88
CA GLY A 255 -12.47 -3.42 -6.13
C GLY A 255 -13.58 -3.08 -7.13
N LEU A 256 -14.83 -3.01 -6.69
CA LEU A 256 -15.95 -2.60 -7.54
C LEU A 256 -15.80 -1.16 -8.05
N CYS A 257 -15.29 -0.25 -7.20
CA CYS A 257 -15.01 1.12 -7.62
C CYS A 257 -13.86 1.18 -8.65
N GLU A 258 -12.79 0.39 -8.49
CA GLU A 258 -11.68 0.34 -9.44
C GLU A 258 -12.13 -0.25 -10.79
N VAL A 259 -12.94 -1.32 -10.79
CA VAL A 259 -13.52 -1.85 -12.03
C VAL A 259 -14.43 -0.84 -12.70
N TYR A 260 -15.22 -0.09 -11.94
CA TYR A 260 -16.07 0.97 -12.47
C TYR A 260 -15.27 2.07 -13.17
N VAL A 261 -14.17 2.49 -12.56
CA VAL A 261 -13.24 3.46 -13.17
C VAL A 261 -12.61 2.88 -14.44
N MET A 262 -12.10 1.66 -14.39
CA MET A 262 -11.55 0.98 -15.57
C MET A 262 -12.59 0.86 -16.70
N ALA A 263 -13.81 0.46 -16.37
CA ALA A 263 -14.90 0.32 -17.34
C ALA A 263 -15.28 1.65 -17.98
N HIS A 264 -15.13 2.79 -17.31
CA HIS A 264 -15.37 4.11 -17.90
C HIS A 264 -14.52 4.32 -19.15
N PHE A 265 -13.26 3.92 -19.14
CA PHE A 265 -12.34 4.12 -20.25
C PHE A 265 -12.32 2.95 -21.24
N ALA A 266 -12.41 1.72 -20.75
CA ALA A 266 -12.19 0.51 -21.55
C ALA A 266 -13.48 -0.19 -21.98
N ALA A 267 -14.57 -0.11 -21.20
CA ALA A 267 -15.82 -0.81 -21.43
C ALA A 267 -17.05 0.04 -21.06
N PRO A 268 -17.35 1.14 -21.80
CA PRO A 268 -18.37 2.12 -21.42
C PRO A 268 -19.78 1.53 -21.24
N GLN A 269 -20.10 0.44 -21.92
CA GLN A 269 -21.37 -0.27 -21.76
C GLN A 269 -21.47 -0.94 -20.38
N LYS A 270 -20.36 -1.48 -19.87
CA LYS A 270 -20.26 -2.03 -18.52
C LYS A 270 -20.37 -0.92 -17.46
N LYS A 271 -19.64 0.19 -17.65
CA LYS A 271 -19.77 1.38 -16.76
C LYS A 271 -21.22 1.80 -16.62
N LYS A 272 -21.94 1.90 -17.74
CA LYS A 272 -23.37 2.28 -17.75
C LYS A 272 -24.24 1.25 -17.02
N ALA A 273 -23.95 -0.04 -17.14
CA ALA A 273 -24.68 -1.09 -16.44
C ALA A 273 -24.42 -1.06 -14.91
N TYR A 274 -23.20 -0.73 -14.50
CA TYR A 274 -22.77 -0.68 -13.10
C TYR A 274 -23.20 0.59 -12.36
N GLU A 275 -23.45 1.70 -13.08
CA GLU A 275 -23.68 3.02 -12.48
C GLU A 275 -24.77 3.01 -11.40
N LYS A 276 -25.93 2.45 -11.71
CA LYS A 276 -27.04 2.41 -10.75
C LYS A 276 -26.76 1.51 -9.54
N PRO A 277 -26.40 0.22 -9.70
CA PRO A 277 -26.15 -0.64 -8.54
C PRO A 277 -24.93 -0.21 -7.71
N LEU A 278 -23.86 0.29 -8.33
CA LEU A 278 -22.71 0.81 -7.59
C LEU A 278 -23.09 2.01 -6.73
N ASN A 279 -23.77 3.01 -7.31
CA ASN A 279 -24.20 4.18 -6.54
C ASN A 279 -25.20 3.83 -5.44
N GLU A 280 -26.08 2.86 -5.66
CA GLU A 280 -26.97 2.35 -4.61
C GLU A 280 -26.17 1.78 -3.43
N MET A 281 -25.15 0.97 -3.70
CA MET A 281 -24.25 0.43 -2.69
C MET A 281 -23.54 1.56 -1.91
N LEU A 282 -22.91 2.48 -2.62
CA LEU A 282 -22.14 3.57 -2.02
C LEU A 282 -23.03 4.49 -1.18
N HIS A 283 -24.19 4.93 -1.68
CA HIS A 283 -25.14 5.74 -0.91
C HIS A 283 -25.62 5.00 0.35
N ARG A 284 -25.89 3.69 0.24
CA ARG A 284 -26.34 2.91 1.40
C ARG A 284 -25.26 2.83 2.46
N ILE A 285 -24.01 2.58 2.09
CA ILE A 285 -22.88 2.53 3.03
C ILE A 285 -22.68 3.90 3.71
N LEU A 286 -22.68 5.02 2.97
CA LEU A 286 -22.58 6.34 3.60
C LEU A 286 -23.68 6.61 4.60
N LYS A 287 -24.90 6.16 4.30
CA LYS A 287 -26.06 6.37 5.17
C LYS A 287 -26.00 5.58 6.48
N THR A 288 -25.40 4.40 6.48
CA THR A 288 -25.51 3.43 7.59
C THR A 288 -24.20 2.95 8.15
N GLY A 289 -23.09 3.10 7.40
CA GLY A 289 -21.80 2.50 7.73
C GLY A 289 -20.86 3.37 8.54
N ALA A 290 -21.14 4.67 8.65
CA ALA A 290 -20.26 5.62 9.32
C ALA A 290 -20.93 6.31 10.52
N ASN A 291 -20.10 6.74 11.47
CA ASN A 291 -20.54 7.60 12.56
C ASN A 291 -20.68 9.07 12.10
N HIS A 292 -21.09 9.98 12.99
CA HIS A 292 -21.32 11.40 12.65
C HIS A 292 -20.04 12.18 12.30
N HIS A 293 -18.86 11.66 12.60
CA HIS A 293 -17.56 12.21 12.17
C HIS A 293 -17.05 11.61 10.85
N GLY A 294 -17.81 10.70 10.24
CA GLY A 294 -17.48 10.06 8.98
C GLY A 294 -16.65 8.77 9.10
N MET A 295 -16.30 8.32 10.30
CA MET A 295 -15.52 7.11 10.49
C MET A 295 -16.39 5.85 10.37
N PHE A 296 -15.96 4.88 9.54
CA PHE A 296 -16.71 3.64 9.32
C PHE A 296 -16.65 2.70 10.53
N TYR A 297 -17.76 1.99 10.75
CA TYR A 297 -17.84 0.86 11.67
C TYR A 297 -17.24 -0.41 11.05
N ASN A 298 -16.78 -1.34 11.89
CA ASN A 298 -16.20 -2.59 11.38
C ASN A 298 -17.20 -3.44 10.60
N VAL A 299 -18.43 -3.60 11.12
CA VAL A 299 -19.46 -4.43 10.49
C VAL A 299 -20.83 -3.81 10.65
N ILE A 300 -21.59 -3.76 9.58
CA ILE A 300 -22.99 -3.29 9.57
C ILE A 300 -23.93 -4.35 9.00
N ASN A 301 -25.19 -4.28 9.38
CA ASN A 301 -26.28 -4.85 8.61
C ASN A 301 -26.73 -3.79 7.58
N PRO A 302 -26.46 -3.96 6.31
CA PRO A 302 -26.74 -2.91 5.33
C PRO A 302 -28.25 -2.73 5.06
N GLN A 303 -29.10 -3.73 5.33
CA GLN A 303 -30.54 -3.62 5.16
C GLN A 303 -31.20 -2.84 6.31
N THR A 304 -30.85 -3.14 7.56
CA THR A 304 -31.44 -2.46 8.73
C THR A 304 -30.73 -1.16 9.06
N GLY A 305 -29.43 -1.07 8.77
CA GLY A 305 -28.57 0.06 9.16
C GLY A 305 -27.98 -0.09 10.57
N GLU A 306 -28.11 -1.26 11.18
CA GLU A 306 -27.54 -1.57 12.50
C GLU A 306 -26.02 -1.76 12.40
N ALA A 307 -25.26 -1.16 13.30
CA ALA A 307 -23.85 -1.46 13.49
C ALA A 307 -23.70 -2.75 14.29
N ILE A 308 -23.46 -3.87 13.59
CA ILE A 308 -23.24 -5.19 14.22
C ILE A 308 -21.95 -5.17 15.06
N ASN A 309 -20.91 -4.52 14.56
CA ASN A 309 -19.70 -4.22 15.29
C ASN A 309 -19.38 -2.74 15.15
N ALA A 310 -19.58 -1.97 16.22
CA ALA A 310 -19.42 -0.52 16.25
C ALA A 310 -17.97 -0.05 16.51
N ARG A 311 -16.99 -0.94 16.64
CA ARG A 311 -15.57 -0.51 16.59
C ARG A 311 -15.30 0.14 15.25
N LEU A 312 -14.33 1.04 15.23
CA LEU A 312 -13.97 1.77 14.01
C LEU A 312 -13.05 0.92 13.14
N ALA A 313 -13.28 1.00 11.83
CA ALA A 313 -12.43 0.35 10.84
C ALA A 313 -11.09 1.09 10.71
N ASP A 314 -9.98 0.39 10.87
CA ASP A 314 -8.62 0.89 10.63
C ASP A 314 -8.38 1.14 9.12
N THR A 315 -8.92 0.30 8.26
CA THR A 315 -8.87 0.41 6.80
C THR A 315 -9.93 1.36 6.20
N TRP A 316 -10.41 2.33 6.97
CA TRP A 316 -11.49 3.25 6.58
C TRP A 316 -11.21 4.01 5.27
N GLY A 317 -9.95 4.35 5.01
CA GLY A 317 -9.53 5.05 3.80
C GLY A 317 -9.60 4.20 2.54
N TYR A 318 -9.53 2.88 2.65
CA TYR A 318 -9.66 1.97 1.52
C TYR A 318 -11.03 2.14 0.85
N THR A 319 -12.08 2.08 1.64
CA THR A 319 -13.44 2.36 1.17
C THR A 319 -13.57 3.80 0.64
N TYR A 320 -13.07 4.81 1.35
CA TYR A 320 -13.15 6.21 0.91
C TYR A 320 -12.38 6.51 -0.37
N ASN A 321 -11.29 5.81 -0.66
CA ASN A 321 -10.60 5.93 -1.95
C ASN A 321 -11.51 5.53 -3.12
N GLY A 322 -12.35 4.50 -2.94
CA GLY A 322 -13.38 4.13 -3.90
C GLY A 322 -14.37 5.28 -4.16
N TYR A 323 -14.91 5.88 -3.09
CA TYR A 323 -15.81 7.04 -3.21
C TYR A 323 -15.16 8.21 -3.95
N TYR A 324 -13.92 8.52 -3.60
CA TYR A 324 -13.21 9.62 -4.23
C TYR A 324 -12.97 9.38 -5.73
N SER A 325 -12.67 8.14 -6.11
CA SER A 325 -12.47 7.78 -7.52
C SER A 325 -13.77 7.88 -8.33
N VAL A 326 -14.89 7.46 -7.77
CA VAL A 326 -16.22 7.65 -8.39
C VAL A 326 -16.60 9.13 -8.46
N PHE A 327 -16.29 9.93 -7.43
CA PHE A 327 -16.47 11.38 -7.49
C PHE A 327 -15.72 12.02 -8.66
N LEU A 328 -14.45 11.64 -8.88
CA LEU A 328 -13.65 12.18 -9.99
C LEU A 328 -14.26 11.90 -11.37
N LEU A 329 -15.00 10.80 -11.53
CA LEU A 329 -15.66 10.46 -12.79
C LEU A 329 -17.03 11.09 -12.96
N ASP A 330 -17.85 11.03 -11.94
CA ASP A 330 -19.28 11.32 -12.02
C ASP A 330 -19.67 12.63 -11.33
N ASN A 331 -18.70 13.35 -10.72
CA ASN A 331 -18.89 14.63 -10.01
C ASN A 331 -19.97 14.57 -8.91
N ILE A 332 -20.09 13.43 -8.20
CA ILE A 332 -21.02 13.27 -7.09
C ILE A 332 -20.41 13.91 -5.83
N GLU A 333 -20.68 15.18 -5.60
CA GLU A 333 -20.12 15.97 -4.49
C GLU A 333 -20.32 15.34 -3.10
N ALA A 334 -21.40 14.56 -2.90
CA ALA A 334 -21.64 13.87 -1.64
C ALA A 334 -20.49 12.91 -1.27
N TYR A 335 -19.82 12.30 -2.26
CA TYR A 335 -18.71 11.38 -2.04
C TYR A 335 -17.44 12.13 -1.61
N ARG A 336 -17.13 13.25 -2.26
CA ARG A 336 -16.02 14.12 -1.87
C ARG A 336 -16.26 14.71 -0.47
N ASN A 337 -17.48 15.18 -0.21
CA ASN A 337 -17.83 15.76 1.09
C ASN A 337 -17.70 14.74 2.22
N ALA A 338 -17.99 13.46 1.98
CA ALA A 338 -17.78 12.41 2.96
C ALA A 338 -16.29 12.20 3.28
N VAL A 339 -15.42 12.22 2.26
CA VAL A 339 -13.96 12.18 2.44
C VAL A 339 -13.47 13.40 3.22
N LEU A 340 -13.91 14.60 2.87
CA LEU A 340 -13.55 15.83 3.59
C LEU A 340 -14.03 15.80 5.04
N THR A 341 -15.21 15.21 5.29
CA THR A 341 -15.74 15.08 6.66
C THR A 341 -14.81 14.26 7.53
N VAL A 342 -14.40 13.07 7.10
CA VAL A 342 -13.52 12.24 7.92
C VAL A 342 -12.13 12.88 8.09
N LEU A 343 -11.54 13.44 7.03
CA LEU A 343 -10.22 14.09 7.11
C LEU A 343 -10.18 15.28 8.07
N ASN A 344 -11.26 16.09 8.11
CA ASN A 344 -11.35 17.23 9.00
C ASN A 344 -11.70 16.87 10.46
N ASN A 345 -12.07 15.63 10.74
CA ASN A 345 -12.40 15.15 12.08
C ASN A 345 -11.40 14.14 12.65
N LEU A 346 -10.24 13.90 12.01
CA LEU A 346 -9.27 12.91 12.46
C LEU A 346 -8.74 13.18 13.87
N ASN A 347 -8.66 14.44 14.30
CA ASN A 347 -8.25 14.82 15.66
C ASN A 347 -9.14 14.24 16.77
N VAL A 348 -10.39 13.87 16.46
CA VAL A 348 -11.28 13.18 17.42
C VAL A 348 -10.76 11.77 17.75
N TYR A 349 -9.93 11.22 16.90
CA TYR A 349 -9.39 9.86 17.01
C TYR A 349 -7.90 9.85 17.38
N GLU A 350 -7.38 10.93 17.94
CA GLU A 350 -6.02 10.92 18.51
C GLU A 350 -5.89 9.82 19.58
N ASN A 351 -4.85 8.99 19.47
CA ASN A 351 -4.59 7.87 20.36
C ASN A 351 -5.72 6.83 20.42
N TYR A 352 -6.55 6.72 19.39
CA TYR A 352 -7.53 5.64 19.32
C TYR A 352 -6.81 4.28 19.28
N ASP A 353 -7.36 3.28 19.95
CA ASP A 353 -6.75 1.94 20.07
C ASP A 353 -6.96 1.09 18.78
N TRP A 354 -6.47 1.58 17.64
CA TRP A 354 -6.59 0.90 16.37
C TRP A 354 -6.20 -0.57 16.50
N GLU A 355 -7.11 -1.46 16.15
CA GLU A 355 -6.96 -2.91 16.27
C GLU A 355 -6.35 -3.37 17.62
N ASN A 356 -6.82 -2.84 18.73
CA ASN A 356 -6.32 -3.09 20.08
C ASN A 356 -4.84 -2.68 20.28
N ASN A 357 -4.46 -1.53 19.77
CA ASN A 357 -3.09 -1.00 19.80
C ASN A 357 -2.08 -1.93 19.11
N SER A 358 -2.44 -2.50 17.96
CA SER A 358 -1.49 -3.23 17.13
C SER A 358 -0.72 -2.29 16.21
N ALA A 359 0.49 -2.68 15.81
CA ALA A 359 1.24 -1.96 14.78
C ALA A 359 0.51 -2.01 13.45
N ASP A 360 -0.16 -3.09 13.17
CA ASP A 360 -1.01 -3.32 12.00
C ASP A 360 -2.16 -2.31 11.92
N GLY A 361 -2.97 -2.22 12.96
CA GLY A 361 -4.10 -1.28 12.99
C GLY A 361 -3.66 0.19 12.89
N TYR A 362 -2.55 0.59 13.52
CA TYR A 362 -1.99 1.93 13.34
C TYR A 362 -1.47 2.15 11.92
N ALA A 363 -0.82 1.15 11.33
CA ALA A 363 -0.31 1.23 9.96
C ALA A 363 -1.46 1.47 8.97
N ASP A 364 -2.53 0.70 9.06
CA ASP A 364 -3.70 0.81 8.19
C ASP A 364 -4.44 2.14 8.35
N ALA A 365 -4.61 2.59 9.60
CA ALA A 365 -5.28 3.86 9.86
C ALA A 365 -4.48 5.07 9.32
N ILE A 366 -3.16 5.06 9.49
CA ILE A 366 -2.27 6.12 8.96
C ILE A 366 -2.18 6.03 7.44
N GLU A 367 -2.09 4.84 6.86
CA GLU A 367 -2.15 4.64 5.42
C GLU A 367 -3.43 5.21 4.84
N SER A 368 -4.57 4.90 5.44
CA SER A 368 -5.87 5.44 5.06
C SER A 368 -5.86 6.96 4.98
N ALA A 369 -5.29 7.62 5.98
CA ALA A 369 -5.16 9.07 5.99
C ALA A 369 -4.18 9.60 4.93
N LEU A 370 -3.00 8.97 4.77
CA LEU A 370 -1.99 9.37 3.78
C LEU A 370 -2.55 9.35 2.36
N ASN A 371 -3.31 8.31 2.03
CA ASN A 371 -3.91 8.13 0.72
C ASN A 371 -4.90 9.23 0.36
N LEU A 372 -5.80 9.55 1.27
CA LEU A 372 -6.81 10.57 1.05
C LEU A 372 -6.24 11.98 1.16
N TYR A 373 -5.30 12.23 2.08
CA TYR A 373 -4.59 13.49 2.19
C TYR A 373 -3.87 13.88 0.89
N ALA A 374 -3.33 12.91 0.19
CA ALA A 374 -2.70 13.14 -1.11
C ALA A 374 -3.66 13.70 -2.17
N ARG A 375 -4.95 13.40 -2.04
CA ARG A 375 -6.02 13.85 -2.94
C ARG A 375 -6.69 15.14 -2.46
N GLU A 376 -6.96 15.22 -1.15
CA GLU A 376 -7.60 16.35 -0.47
C GLU A 376 -6.74 16.77 0.73
N PRO A 377 -5.76 17.65 0.55
CA PRO A 377 -4.91 18.15 1.65
C PRO A 377 -5.73 18.89 2.71
N ALA A 378 -5.87 18.28 3.89
CA ALA A 378 -6.52 18.87 5.05
C ALA A 378 -5.49 19.04 6.18
N ALA A 379 -5.42 20.21 6.80
CA ALA A 379 -4.43 20.51 7.83
C ALA A 379 -4.54 19.52 9.02
N GLN A 380 -5.74 19.24 9.47
CA GLN A 380 -6.03 18.31 10.57
C GLN A 380 -5.53 16.90 10.26
N ALA A 381 -5.67 16.44 9.00
CA ALA A 381 -5.16 15.14 8.60
C ALA A 381 -3.63 15.09 8.61
N ALA A 382 -2.95 16.15 8.18
CA ALA A 382 -1.49 16.22 8.24
C ALA A 382 -0.95 16.18 9.69
N GLU A 383 -1.58 16.95 10.59
CA GLU A 383 -1.24 16.98 12.02
C GLU A 383 -1.48 15.61 12.67
N TRP A 384 -2.62 14.98 12.38
CA TRP A 384 -2.95 13.66 12.87
C TRP A 384 -1.97 12.58 12.36
N ILE A 385 -1.64 12.57 11.08
CA ILE A 385 -0.65 11.64 10.51
C ILE A 385 0.70 11.81 11.20
N ASP A 386 1.15 13.06 11.42
CA ASP A 386 2.43 13.33 12.10
C ASP A 386 2.41 12.90 13.58
N SER A 387 1.27 12.93 14.23
CA SER A 387 1.10 12.45 15.61
C SER A 387 1.11 10.92 15.65
N GLU A 388 0.24 10.28 14.89
CA GLU A 388 0.03 8.83 14.96
C GLU A 388 1.23 8.03 14.45
N ILE A 389 1.98 8.55 13.47
CA ILE A 389 3.22 7.90 13.03
C ILE A 389 4.25 7.81 14.15
N GLN A 390 4.31 8.81 15.06
CA GLN A 390 5.22 8.78 16.20
C GLN A 390 4.81 7.70 17.23
N ILE A 391 3.50 7.50 17.43
CA ILE A 391 2.99 6.43 18.29
C ILE A 391 3.37 5.06 17.70
N MET A 392 3.13 4.87 16.42
CA MET A 392 3.50 3.64 15.69
C MET A 392 5.03 3.40 15.77
N TRP A 393 5.85 4.43 15.57
CA TRP A 393 7.30 4.31 15.69
C TRP A 393 7.76 3.99 17.10
N HIS A 394 7.07 4.52 18.12
CA HIS A 394 7.37 4.19 19.51
C HIS A 394 7.19 2.70 19.81
N MET A 395 6.27 2.00 19.13
CA MET A 395 6.10 0.55 19.26
C MET A 395 7.36 -0.23 18.88
N GLN A 396 8.14 0.26 17.93
CA GLN A 396 9.44 -0.33 17.58
C GLN A 396 10.52 -0.07 18.67
N ASP A 397 10.43 1.03 19.40
CA ASP A 397 11.41 1.41 20.39
C ASP A 397 11.11 0.86 21.79
N SER A 398 9.88 0.44 22.04
CA SER A 398 9.41 -0.04 23.33
C SER A 398 8.57 -1.31 23.19
N ALA A 399 8.37 -2.02 24.29
CA ALA A 399 7.45 -3.17 24.36
C ALA A 399 5.97 -2.74 24.45
N PHE A 400 5.59 -1.67 23.80
CA PHE A 400 4.22 -1.13 23.89
C PHE A 400 3.18 -2.06 23.25
N SER A 401 3.52 -2.80 22.20
CA SER A 401 2.61 -3.75 21.57
C SER A 401 2.25 -4.90 22.52
N ASN A 402 0.96 -5.17 22.66
CA ASN A 402 0.45 -6.32 23.42
C ASN A 402 0.90 -7.67 22.84
N ARG A 403 1.22 -7.73 21.54
CA ARG A 403 1.66 -8.93 20.82
C ARG A 403 3.17 -9.16 20.94
N ALA A 404 3.97 -8.08 21.00
CA ALA A 404 5.44 -8.12 20.88
C ALA A 404 6.23 -7.84 22.15
N ARG A 405 5.69 -8.04 23.31
CA ARG A 405 6.29 -7.72 24.63
C ARG A 405 7.73 -8.17 24.87
N LYS A 406 8.27 -9.04 24.00
CA LYS A 406 9.60 -9.65 24.14
C LYS A 406 10.69 -8.96 23.30
N TRP A 407 10.36 -8.05 22.39
CA TRP A 407 11.29 -7.51 21.37
C TRP A 407 11.51 -6.01 21.48
N THR A 408 11.72 -5.52 22.69
CA THR A 408 12.05 -4.11 22.95
C THR A 408 13.30 -3.67 22.19
N ASN A 409 13.28 -2.47 21.62
CA ASN A 409 14.38 -1.88 20.87
C ASN A 409 14.84 -2.69 19.67
N SER A 410 13.94 -3.47 19.07
CA SER A 410 14.18 -4.32 17.91
C SER A 410 13.40 -3.80 16.70
N GLY A 411 13.81 -4.19 15.49
CA GLY A 411 13.02 -4.04 14.28
C GLY A 411 11.82 -4.98 14.22
N VAL A 412 11.83 -6.04 15.03
CA VAL A 412 10.70 -6.93 15.25
C VAL A 412 9.79 -6.32 16.30
N ILE A 413 8.58 -5.95 15.92
CA ILE A 413 7.60 -5.21 16.75
C ILE A 413 6.54 -6.17 17.29
N GLU A 414 5.82 -6.82 16.42
CA GLU A 414 4.80 -7.81 16.73
C GLU A 414 5.25 -9.25 16.45
N GLY A 415 6.29 -9.40 15.63
CA GLY A 415 6.73 -10.69 15.17
C GLY A 415 5.74 -11.36 14.23
N TRP A 416 4.98 -10.57 13.48
CA TRP A 416 3.95 -10.99 12.54
C TRP A 416 3.84 -9.97 11.37
N HIS A 417 2.82 -10.08 10.53
CA HIS A 417 2.56 -9.22 9.37
C HIS A 417 2.49 -7.72 9.73
N GLY A 418 1.98 -7.37 10.89
CA GLY A 418 1.96 -5.98 11.35
C GLY A 418 3.33 -5.28 11.33
N ASP A 419 4.43 -6.03 11.39
CA ASP A 419 5.79 -5.48 11.24
C ASP A 419 6.07 -5.04 9.79
N GLY A 420 5.55 -5.77 8.81
CA GLY A 420 5.61 -5.39 7.40
C GLY A 420 4.72 -4.19 7.10
N ASN A 421 3.50 -4.18 7.62
CA ASN A 421 2.57 -3.07 7.50
C ASN A 421 3.11 -1.79 8.15
N PHE A 422 3.79 -1.90 9.29
CA PHE A 422 4.58 -0.81 9.87
C PHE A 422 5.59 -0.24 8.86
N ALA A 423 6.36 -1.11 8.18
CA ALA A 423 7.36 -0.68 7.21
C ALA A 423 6.71 -0.05 5.97
N ARG A 424 5.64 -0.63 5.44
CA ARG A 424 4.82 -0.09 4.35
C ARG A 424 4.40 1.35 4.62
N THR A 425 3.71 1.56 5.72
CA THR A 425 3.18 2.88 6.09
C THR A 425 4.31 3.87 6.38
N THR A 426 5.41 3.43 7.00
CA THR A 426 6.60 4.26 7.19
C THR A 426 7.23 4.67 5.86
N ILE A 427 7.33 3.79 4.85
CA ILE A 427 7.81 4.13 3.52
C ILE A 427 6.90 5.18 2.87
N MET A 428 5.58 5.01 2.94
CA MET A 428 4.61 5.96 2.40
C MET A 428 4.74 7.35 3.06
N TYR A 429 4.87 7.38 4.38
CA TYR A 429 5.13 8.61 5.13
C TYR A 429 6.41 9.29 4.68
N ASN A 430 7.50 8.53 4.53
CA ASN A 430 8.78 9.05 4.06
C ASN A 430 8.67 9.67 2.66
N LEU A 431 7.99 9.00 1.74
CA LEU A 431 7.75 9.50 0.37
C LEU A 431 6.89 10.77 0.39
N TRP A 432 5.88 10.84 1.26
CA TRP A 432 5.13 12.08 1.45
C TRP A 432 6.05 13.22 1.92
N LYS A 433 6.85 13.00 2.96
CA LYS A 433 7.76 14.01 3.51
C LYS A 433 8.82 14.47 2.51
N THR A 434 9.26 13.61 1.60
CA THR A 434 10.27 13.92 0.57
C THR A 434 9.65 14.25 -0.80
N GLN A 435 8.34 14.38 -0.89
CA GLN A 435 7.62 14.64 -2.14
C GLN A 435 7.97 13.63 -3.26
N GLY A 436 8.05 12.33 -2.89
CA GLY A 436 8.40 11.25 -3.80
C GLY A 436 9.87 11.19 -4.22
N THR A 437 10.72 12.02 -3.61
CA THR A 437 12.17 12.00 -3.90
C THR A 437 12.85 10.90 -3.10
N THR A 438 13.75 10.15 -3.76
CA THR A 438 14.68 9.20 -3.13
C THR A 438 16.10 9.43 -3.65
N ILE A 439 17.08 8.89 -2.95
CA ILE A 439 18.52 9.02 -3.31
C ILE A 439 19.16 7.64 -3.46
N GLU A 440 20.12 7.52 -4.38
CA GLU A 440 20.90 6.30 -4.60
C GLU A 440 22.39 6.63 -4.79
N PRO A 441 23.32 6.10 -3.98
CA PRO A 441 23.06 5.24 -2.82
C PRO A 441 22.46 6.03 -1.66
N TRP A 442 21.50 5.39 -0.95
CA TRP A 442 21.00 5.92 0.31
C TRP A 442 22.08 5.79 1.39
N ARG A 443 22.19 6.82 2.22
CA ARG A 443 23.09 6.80 3.39
C ARG A 443 22.45 7.54 4.54
N LYS A 444 22.58 7.00 5.74
CA LYS A 444 22.03 7.57 6.99
C LYS A 444 22.49 9.00 7.28
N ASP A 445 23.71 9.38 6.89
CA ASP A 445 24.27 10.72 7.09
C ASP A 445 23.84 11.73 6.03
N VAL A 446 23.01 11.32 5.05
CA VAL A 446 22.51 12.19 3.98
C VAL A 446 21.03 12.49 4.22
N ILE A 447 20.77 13.70 4.68
CA ILE A 447 19.41 14.23 4.84
C ILE A 447 19.01 14.92 3.54
N TYR A 448 17.87 14.57 2.99
CA TYR A 448 17.31 15.19 1.80
C TYR A 448 15.81 15.42 1.98
N GLY A 449 15.33 16.53 1.47
CA GLY A 449 13.94 16.89 1.46
C GLY A 449 13.59 17.63 0.18
N ALA A 450 12.31 17.81 -0.08
CA ALA A 450 11.84 18.46 -1.28
C ALA A 450 10.60 19.33 -1.00
N PHE A 451 10.41 20.37 -1.83
CA PHE A 451 9.21 21.20 -1.81
C PHE A 451 8.94 21.75 -3.20
N TYR A 452 7.67 22.05 -3.47
CA TYR A 452 7.27 22.72 -4.71
C TYR A 452 7.20 24.22 -4.51
N LYS A 453 7.80 24.95 -5.46
CA LYS A 453 7.72 26.41 -5.51
C LYS A 453 7.73 26.86 -6.97
N ASP A 454 6.80 27.73 -7.33
CA ASP A 454 6.68 28.31 -8.68
C ASP A 454 6.66 27.21 -9.78
N GLY A 455 5.93 26.13 -9.56
CA GLY A 455 5.81 25.00 -10.48
C GLY A 455 7.07 24.13 -10.60
N LYS A 456 8.07 24.32 -9.71
CA LYS A 456 9.32 23.57 -9.72
C LYS A 456 9.50 22.78 -8.43
N LEU A 457 9.94 21.52 -8.56
CA LEU A 457 10.40 20.74 -7.42
C LEU A 457 11.82 21.20 -7.05
N GLN A 458 11.97 21.67 -5.82
CA GLN A 458 13.27 22.05 -5.26
C GLN A 458 13.71 21.00 -4.26
N ILE A 459 14.98 20.59 -4.32
CA ILE A 459 15.55 19.58 -3.45
C ILE A 459 16.60 20.20 -2.56
N VAL A 460 16.49 19.88 -1.28
CA VAL A 460 17.43 20.22 -0.24
C VAL A 460 18.21 18.98 0.11
N LEU A 461 19.53 19.07 0.12
CA LEU A 461 20.40 17.97 0.53
C LEU A 461 21.45 18.49 1.50
N LYS A 462 21.59 17.79 2.63
CA LYS A 462 22.62 18.04 3.67
C LYS A 462 23.32 16.73 3.98
N SER A 463 24.66 16.75 3.94
CA SER A 463 25.50 15.60 4.26
C SER A 463 26.72 16.04 5.06
N GLU A 464 27.16 15.23 6.01
CA GLU A 464 28.40 15.45 6.77
C GLU A 464 29.63 15.11 5.95
N LYS A 465 29.51 14.13 5.06
CA LYS A 465 30.58 13.68 4.16
C LYS A 465 30.16 13.88 2.71
N ALA A 466 31.12 14.03 1.81
CA ALA A 466 30.84 14.12 0.39
C ALA A 466 29.95 12.94 -0.06
N TRP A 467 28.87 13.27 -0.76
CA TRP A 467 27.96 12.31 -1.36
C TRP A 467 27.95 12.48 -2.88
N LYS A 468 27.96 11.37 -3.58
CA LYS A 468 27.81 11.32 -5.03
C LYS A 468 26.81 10.22 -5.36
N GLY A 469 25.79 10.55 -6.11
CA GLY A 469 24.74 9.59 -6.44
C GLY A 469 23.71 10.17 -7.40
N LYS A 470 22.56 9.50 -7.45
CA LYS A 470 21.41 9.86 -8.27
C LYS A 470 20.27 10.31 -7.37
N LEU A 471 19.51 11.29 -7.82
CA LEU A 471 18.21 11.64 -7.30
C LEU A 471 17.16 10.93 -8.15
N LYS A 472 16.25 10.22 -7.52
CA LYS A 472 15.12 9.57 -8.17
C LYS A 472 13.84 10.28 -7.74
N PHE A 473 12.94 10.48 -8.68
CA PHE A 473 11.65 11.11 -8.44
C PHE A 473 10.56 10.15 -8.84
N ASP A 474 9.62 9.92 -7.97
CA ASP A 474 8.45 9.15 -8.28
C ASP A 474 7.22 10.07 -8.36
N VAL A 475 6.62 10.12 -9.52
CA VAL A 475 5.39 10.86 -9.80
C VAL A 475 4.50 9.95 -10.65
N PRO A 476 3.31 9.63 -10.16
CA PRO A 476 2.62 10.04 -8.93
C PRO A 476 3.20 9.41 -7.67
N ARG A 477 3.11 10.14 -6.57
CA ARG A 477 3.79 9.94 -5.27
C ARG A 477 3.37 8.73 -4.45
N HIS A 478 2.41 7.97 -4.86
CA HIS A 478 1.71 7.01 -3.99
C HIS A 478 1.68 5.60 -4.58
N ARG A 479 2.74 5.22 -5.30
CA ARG A 479 2.84 3.87 -5.88
C ARG A 479 2.96 2.75 -4.85
N VAL A 480 3.31 3.06 -3.61
CA VAL A 480 3.43 2.09 -2.53
C VAL A 480 2.10 1.82 -1.83
N ASN A 481 1.04 2.44 -2.31
CA ASN A 481 -0.28 2.30 -1.73
C ASN A 481 -1.07 1.18 -2.42
N MET A 482 -1.37 0.14 -1.68
CA MET A 482 -2.08 -1.04 -2.15
C MET A 482 -3.54 -0.79 -2.51
N ASN A 483 -4.16 0.22 -1.92
CA ASN A 483 -5.59 0.47 -2.04
C ASN A 483 -5.94 1.78 -2.73
N LEU A 484 -4.93 2.49 -3.26
CA LEU A 484 -5.18 3.69 -4.03
C LEU A 484 -5.61 3.30 -5.44
N PRO A 485 -6.86 3.54 -5.83
CA PRO A 485 -7.26 3.39 -7.22
C PRO A 485 -6.40 4.28 -8.10
N ILE A 486 -5.93 3.76 -9.21
CA ILE A 486 -5.16 4.54 -10.19
C ILE A 486 -6.02 5.72 -10.62
N ASP A 487 -5.50 6.93 -10.49
CA ASP A 487 -6.17 8.13 -10.99
C ASP A 487 -6.00 8.21 -12.51
N TYR A 488 -6.85 7.50 -13.23
CA TYR A 488 -6.81 7.41 -14.68
C TYR A 488 -7.20 8.72 -15.39
N THR A 489 -7.78 9.67 -14.67
CA THR A 489 -8.13 10.96 -15.26
C THR A 489 -6.90 11.79 -15.63
N ARG A 490 -5.72 11.43 -15.08
CA ARG A 490 -4.44 12.11 -15.31
C ARG A 490 -3.52 11.42 -16.31
N ILE A 491 -3.85 10.22 -16.79
CA ILE A 491 -2.98 9.48 -17.73
C ILE A 491 -2.93 10.14 -19.12
N ASN A 492 -3.94 10.93 -19.47
CA ASN A 492 -4.03 11.64 -20.76
C ASN A 492 -3.72 13.14 -20.67
N GLN A 493 -3.14 13.63 -19.58
CA GLN A 493 -2.60 14.99 -19.42
C GLN A 493 -1.06 14.95 -19.42
#